data_196f51431567a73f0a27fc800af24943
#
_entry.id   196f51431567a73f0a27fc800af24943
#
_cell.length_a   1.000
_cell.length_b   1.000
_cell.length_c   1.000
_cell.angle_alpha   90.00
_cell.angle_beta   90.00
_cell.angle_gamma   90.00
#
_symmetry.space_group_name_H-M   'P 1'
#
loop_
_entity.id
_entity.type
_entity.pdbx_description
1 polymer ?
#
loop_
_entity_poly.entity_id
_entity_poly.type
_entity_poly.pdbx_seq_one_letter_code
_entity_poly.pdbx_strand_id
1 'polypeptide(L)'
;MSSPDRLVEILRNKGALAPEWAPAVAAVDRAHFVPDTFEVAGRTVSRSADEAEWHRMVYADLPLITQHNDGRRATDEVAVPTCSTSMPSLMLEMAEVVRDGDAVLEIGTGTGYHAAWLAHRLGADRTTTIETDKALHDIARDNLARAGLHPHLECGDGLTGVPGRARFDRIIATCTVRDIPYAWVEQTAPGGTILTPWGSSFHSYSFAALTVRDGRATGRFSGRPAFMWARQQRRSYGRIRDWYHGEEGERATTTLDPRALEEDPHARFAVGLRVRDAWPLLCPADDGSDEATYWLFDDARSSWATVEYVPGRAVYETEQHGPRRLWDEVESAYRDWTGQGGPSRDRYRITVTEDGQTVSL
;
A
#
# COMPACT_ATOMS: atom_id res chain seq x y z
N MET A 1 -26.01 9.81 15.61
CA MET A 1 -25.03 10.90 15.77
C MET A 1 -23.75 10.48 15.07
N SER A 2 -23.28 11.25 14.10
CA SER A 2 -21.96 11.06 13.47
C SER A 2 -21.00 12.05 14.13
N SER A 3 -20.12 11.54 14.96
CA SER A 3 -19.18 12.32 15.79
C SER A 3 -17.89 11.53 15.99
N PRO A 4 -16.81 12.13 16.45
CA PRO A 4 -15.60 11.41 16.87
C PRO A 4 -15.88 10.23 17.79
N ASP A 5 -16.83 10.35 18.72
CA ASP A 5 -17.22 9.28 19.64
C ASP A 5 -17.73 8.03 18.92
N ARG A 6 -18.44 8.21 17.79
CA ARG A 6 -18.88 7.08 16.97
C ARG A 6 -17.69 6.30 16.39
N LEU A 7 -16.68 6.99 15.91
CA LEU A 7 -15.47 6.34 15.39
C LEU A 7 -14.75 5.55 16.50
N VAL A 8 -14.63 6.15 17.69
CA VAL A 8 -14.08 5.48 18.88
C VAL A 8 -14.87 4.21 19.21
N GLU A 9 -16.19 4.27 19.20
CA GLU A 9 -17.07 3.12 19.44
C GLU A 9 -16.88 2.02 18.40
N ILE A 10 -16.85 2.37 17.09
CA ILE A 10 -16.60 1.42 16.01
C ILE A 10 -15.27 0.70 16.18
N LEU A 11 -14.20 1.45 16.47
CA LEU A 11 -12.86 0.90 16.63
C LEU A 11 -12.72 0.01 17.87
N ARG A 12 -13.39 0.37 18.98
CA ARG A 12 -13.48 -0.48 20.17
C ARG A 12 -14.21 -1.79 19.90
N ASN A 13 -15.36 -1.71 19.23
CA ASN A 13 -16.16 -2.90 18.90
C ASN A 13 -15.42 -3.85 17.94
N LYS A 14 -14.54 -3.33 17.10
CA LYS A 14 -13.64 -4.13 16.24
C LYS A 14 -12.41 -4.68 16.97
N GLY A 15 -12.16 -4.26 18.22
CA GLY A 15 -10.92 -4.61 18.94
C GLY A 15 -9.67 -3.93 18.36
N ALA A 16 -9.84 -2.90 17.52
CA ALA A 16 -8.72 -2.22 16.86
C ALA A 16 -8.15 -1.04 17.67
N LEU A 17 -8.87 -0.55 18.69
CA LEU A 17 -8.46 0.60 19.47
C LEU A 17 -7.70 0.19 20.72
N ALA A 18 -6.38 0.23 20.67
CA ALA A 18 -5.55 0.03 21.84
C ALA A 18 -5.72 1.20 22.84
N PRO A 19 -5.70 0.93 24.18
CA PRO A 19 -5.96 1.94 25.21
C PRO A 19 -5.10 3.20 25.09
N GLU A 20 -3.84 3.05 24.72
CA GLU A 20 -2.87 4.14 24.57
C GLU A 20 -3.16 5.07 23.40
N TRP A 21 -3.93 4.62 22.40
CA TRP A 21 -4.34 5.45 21.27
C TRP A 21 -5.72 6.08 21.42
N ALA A 22 -6.53 5.60 22.39
CA ALA A 22 -7.89 6.08 22.59
C ALA A 22 -7.97 7.60 22.84
N PRO A 23 -7.07 8.24 23.62
CA PRO A 23 -7.08 9.70 23.79
C PRO A 23 -6.84 10.45 22.48
N ALA A 24 -5.89 10.01 21.65
CA ALA A 24 -5.59 10.66 20.38
C ALA A 24 -6.75 10.54 19.38
N VAL A 25 -7.35 9.34 19.25
CA VAL A 25 -8.50 9.10 18.37
C VAL A 25 -9.72 9.92 18.80
N ALA A 26 -9.94 10.09 20.10
CA ALA A 26 -11.06 10.86 20.62
C ALA A 26 -10.87 12.39 20.47
N ALA A 27 -9.63 12.88 20.65
CA ALA A 27 -9.33 14.31 20.62
C ALA A 27 -9.12 14.87 19.21
N VAL A 28 -8.62 14.06 18.28
CA VAL A 28 -8.32 14.49 16.90
C VAL A 28 -9.52 14.26 16.01
N ASP A 29 -10.29 15.31 15.75
CA ASP A 29 -11.48 15.22 14.90
C ASP A 29 -11.09 14.97 13.43
N ARG A 30 -11.47 13.79 12.91
CA ARG A 30 -11.21 13.39 11.53
C ARG A 30 -11.79 14.36 10.49
N ALA A 31 -12.89 15.03 10.81
CA ALA A 31 -13.52 15.99 9.93
C ALA A 31 -12.59 17.15 9.51
N HIS A 32 -11.62 17.50 10.34
CA HIS A 32 -10.62 18.53 10.00
C HIS A 32 -9.66 18.11 8.88
N PHE A 33 -9.52 16.80 8.60
CA PHE A 33 -8.56 16.22 7.69
C PHE A 33 -9.20 15.65 6.42
N VAL A 34 -10.53 15.79 6.28
CA VAL A 34 -11.29 15.29 5.12
C VAL A 34 -11.82 16.49 4.33
N PRO A 35 -11.57 16.56 3.00
CA PRO A 35 -12.10 17.64 2.17
C PRO A 35 -13.62 17.55 2.02
N ASP A 36 -14.25 18.63 1.54
CA ASP A 36 -15.70 18.67 1.29
C ASP A 36 -16.17 17.61 0.30
N THR A 37 -15.29 17.15 -0.58
CA THR A 37 -15.60 16.09 -1.56
C THR A 37 -14.50 15.03 -1.53
N PHE A 38 -14.89 13.77 -1.45
CA PHE A 38 -14.00 12.61 -1.50
C PHE A 38 -14.71 11.43 -2.17
N GLU A 39 -13.95 10.39 -2.48
CA GLU A 39 -14.51 9.13 -3.00
C GLU A 39 -14.38 8.02 -1.94
N VAL A 40 -15.41 7.20 -1.83
CA VAL A 40 -15.45 6.01 -0.97
C VAL A 40 -16.24 4.90 -1.65
N ALA A 41 -15.65 3.69 -1.72
CA ALA A 41 -16.28 2.52 -2.36
C ALA A 41 -16.83 2.83 -3.78
N GLY A 42 -16.05 3.55 -4.61
CA GLY A 42 -16.41 3.91 -5.98
C GLY A 42 -17.50 4.97 -6.11
N ARG A 43 -17.87 5.66 -5.01
CA ARG A 43 -18.88 6.71 -5.01
C ARG A 43 -18.29 8.04 -4.52
N THR A 44 -18.63 9.12 -5.20
CA THR A 44 -18.32 10.47 -4.75
C THR A 44 -19.29 10.89 -3.64
N VAL A 45 -18.76 11.38 -2.53
CA VAL A 45 -19.51 11.97 -1.41
C VAL A 45 -19.12 13.44 -1.31
N SER A 46 -20.12 14.31 -1.22
CA SER A 46 -19.91 15.77 -1.13
C SER A 46 -20.71 16.35 0.03
N ARG A 47 -20.04 17.14 0.88
CA ARG A 47 -20.66 17.80 2.03
C ARG A 47 -21.78 18.75 1.61
N SER A 48 -21.58 19.48 0.52
CA SER A 48 -22.59 20.43 0.00
C SER A 48 -23.83 19.76 -0.57
N ALA A 49 -23.71 18.49 -1.02
CA ALA A 49 -24.83 17.73 -1.55
C ALA A 49 -25.62 17.00 -0.45
N ASP A 50 -24.93 16.38 0.50
CA ASP A 50 -25.49 15.67 1.66
C ASP A 50 -24.51 15.69 2.84
N GLU A 51 -24.69 16.65 3.73
CA GLU A 51 -23.84 16.83 4.91
C GLU A 51 -23.98 15.65 5.89
N ALA A 52 -25.17 15.04 5.99
CA ALA A 52 -25.39 13.93 6.89
C ALA A 52 -24.67 12.67 6.41
N GLU A 53 -24.69 12.39 5.10
CA GLU A 53 -23.93 11.31 4.48
C GLU A 53 -22.43 11.56 4.61
N TRP A 54 -21.97 12.79 4.35
CA TRP A 54 -20.58 13.17 4.50
C TRP A 54 -20.05 12.86 5.90
N HIS A 55 -20.75 13.32 6.95
CA HIS A 55 -20.39 13.04 8.34
C HIS A 55 -20.45 11.54 8.67
N ARG A 56 -21.42 10.81 8.10
CA ARG A 56 -21.52 9.36 8.30
C ARG A 56 -20.31 8.63 7.76
N MET A 57 -19.79 9.03 6.60
CA MET A 57 -18.60 8.44 5.97
C MET A 57 -17.32 8.88 6.66
N VAL A 58 -17.21 10.15 7.06
CA VAL A 58 -16.03 10.68 7.78
C VAL A 58 -15.74 9.90 9.05
N TYR A 59 -16.78 9.54 9.82
CA TYR A 59 -16.63 8.78 11.06
C TYR A 59 -16.83 7.27 10.90
N ALA A 60 -16.74 6.75 9.67
CA ALA A 60 -16.68 5.33 9.40
C ALA A 60 -15.23 4.82 9.38
N ASP A 61 -15.04 3.54 9.66
CA ASP A 61 -13.74 2.89 9.52
C ASP A 61 -13.52 2.44 8.08
N LEU A 62 -13.32 3.43 7.21
CA LEU A 62 -13.13 3.29 5.76
C LEU A 62 -12.02 4.24 5.27
N PRO A 63 -11.27 3.88 4.21
CA PRO A 63 -10.40 4.82 3.53
C PRO A 63 -11.24 5.80 2.71
N LEU A 64 -10.91 7.09 2.77
CA LEU A 64 -11.56 8.16 2.01
C LEU A 64 -10.55 8.70 1.01
N ILE A 65 -10.78 8.46 -0.29
CA ILE A 65 -9.87 8.89 -1.36
C ILE A 65 -10.08 10.39 -1.59
N THR A 66 -9.01 11.15 -1.40
CA THR A 66 -9.02 12.61 -1.43
C THR A 66 -8.31 13.20 -2.65
N GLN A 67 -7.53 12.38 -3.38
CA GLN A 67 -6.84 12.81 -4.58
C GLN A 67 -6.67 11.65 -5.57
N HIS A 68 -6.79 11.95 -6.87
CA HIS A 68 -6.46 11.06 -7.98
C HIS A 68 -5.39 11.70 -8.87
N ASN A 69 -4.59 10.88 -9.57
CA ASN A 69 -3.63 11.27 -10.60
C ASN A 69 -2.69 12.41 -10.18
N ASP A 70 -2.24 12.41 -8.91
CA ASP A 70 -1.38 13.46 -8.32
C ASP A 70 -2.00 14.86 -8.44
N GLY A 71 -3.32 14.97 -8.32
CA GLY A 71 -4.06 16.23 -8.44
C GLY A 71 -4.24 16.72 -9.87
N ARG A 72 -3.81 15.96 -10.88
CA ARG A 72 -4.00 16.32 -12.30
C ARG A 72 -5.40 15.93 -12.74
N ARG A 73 -6.01 16.72 -13.64
CA ARG A 73 -7.26 16.32 -14.28
C ARG A 73 -6.99 15.11 -15.18
N ALA A 74 -7.72 14.03 -14.94
CA ALA A 74 -7.74 12.90 -15.86
C ALA A 74 -8.35 13.37 -17.18
N THR A 75 -7.65 13.15 -18.29
CA THR A 75 -8.20 13.25 -19.64
C THR A 75 -8.76 11.89 -20.03
N ASP A 76 -8.00 11.03 -20.73
CA ASP A 76 -8.43 9.69 -21.11
C ASP A 76 -7.75 8.55 -20.31
N GLU A 77 -7.03 8.90 -19.25
CA GLU A 77 -6.27 7.96 -18.43
C GLU A 77 -7.15 7.29 -17.37
N VAL A 78 -6.68 6.14 -16.87
CA VAL A 78 -7.29 5.49 -15.71
C VAL A 78 -7.14 6.38 -14.48
N ALA A 79 -8.24 6.65 -13.78
CA ALA A 79 -8.19 7.42 -12.54
C ALA A 79 -7.49 6.59 -11.45
N VAL A 80 -6.26 6.97 -11.10
CA VAL A 80 -5.45 6.30 -10.09
C VAL A 80 -5.55 7.06 -8.78
N PRO A 81 -6.04 6.45 -7.69
CA PRO A 81 -6.00 7.07 -6.37
C PRO A 81 -4.56 7.36 -5.93
N THR A 82 -4.30 8.58 -5.46
CA THR A 82 -2.95 9.03 -5.07
C THR A 82 -2.86 9.62 -3.67
N CYS A 83 -4.00 9.94 -3.04
CA CYS A 83 -4.08 10.27 -1.61
C CYS A 83 -5.38 9.78 -1.02
N SER A 84 -5.36 9.38 0.23
CA SER A 84 -6.55 9.12 1.05
C SER A 84 -6.34 9.54 2.50
N THR A 85 -7.42 9.90 3.17
CA THR A 85 -7.45 9.81 4.63
C THR A 85 -7.69 8.34 4.96
N SER A 86 -6.63 7.63 5.35
CA SER A 86 -6.60 6.17 5.45
C SER A 86 -7.64 5.61 6.42
N MET A 87 -7.91 4.31 6.30
CA MET A 87 -8.81 3.57 7.21
C MET A 87 -8.28 3.61 8.64
N PRO A 88 -9.05 4.11 9.62
CA PRO A 88 -8.58 4.29 11.00
C PRO A 88 -8.04 3.03 11.66
N SER A 89 -8.69 1.88 11.51
CA SER A 89 -8.20 0.62 12.09
C SER A 89 -6.86 0.19 11.53
N LEU A 90 -6.60 0.41 10.24
CA LEU A 90 -5.31 0.10 9.61
C LEU A 90 -4.21 1.05 10.08
N MET A 91 -4.53 2.33 10.31
CA MET A 91 -3.58 3.29 10.90
C MET A 91 -3.21 2.89 12.33
N LEU A 92 -4.17 2.38 13.12
CA LEU A 92 -3.92 1.87 14.47
C LEU A 92 -3.06 0.61 14.46
N GLU A 93 -3.28 -0.32 13.51
CA GLU A 93 -2.41 -1.49 13.29
C GLU A 93 -0.96 -1.04 13.03
N MET A 94 -0.76 -0.04 12.19
CA MET A 94 0.59 0.51 11.96
C MET A 94 1.18 1.17 13.20
N ALA A 95 0.35 1.81 13.99
CA ALA A 95 0.76 2.51 15.20
C ALA A 95 1.12 1.58 16.38
N GLU A 96 0.87 0.26 16.28
CA GLU A 96 1.25 -0.73 17.30
C GLU A 96 2.76 -0.79 17.56
N VAL A 97 3.58 -0.41 16.59
CA VAL A 97 5.05 -0.40 16.75
C VAL A 97 5.54 0.79 17.60
N VAL A 98 4.71 1.80 17.83
CA VAL A 98 5.06 3.05 18.51
C VAL A 98 4.96 2.89 20.02
N ARG A 99 5.95 3.42 20.73
CA ARG A 99 6.02 3.44 22.20
C ARG A 99 6.04 4.89 22.69
N ASP A 100 5.63 5.10 23.93
CA ASP A 100 5.71 6.42 24.56
C ASP A 100 7.17 6.88 24.62
N GLY A 101 7.39 8.13 24.22
CA GLY A 101 8.71 8.73 24.15
C GLY A 101 9.48 8.46 22.86
N ASP A 102 8.97 7.64 21.95
CA ASP A 102 9.60 7.43 20.63
C ASP A 102 9.67 8.75 19.82
N ALA A 103 10.77 8.95 19.11
CA ALA A 103 10.85 9.90 18.00
C ALA A 103 10.43 9.19 16.71
N VAL A 104 9.40 9.71 16.05
CA VAL A 104 8.78 9.07 14.90
C VAL A 104 8.94 9.90 13.64
N LEU A 105 9.33 9.26 12.54
CA LEU A 105 9.21 9.78 11.17
C LEU A 105 8.08 9.05 10.45
N GLU A 106 7.09 9.80 10.03
CA GLU A 106 6.05 9.34 9.11
C GLU A 106 6.43 9.71 7.67
N ILE A 107 6.36 8.73 6.75
CA ILE A 107 6.56 8.93 5.32
C ILE A 107 5.18 8.91 4.62
N GLY A 108 4.78 10.05 4.05
CA GLY A 108 3.48 10.22 3.41
C GLY A 108 2.44 10.84 4.34
N THR A 109 2.50 12.16 4.52
CA THR A 109 1.59 12.90 5.41
C THR A 109 0.14 12.87 4.93
N GLY A 110 -0.07 12.92 3.59
CA GLY A 110 -1.39 13.06 2.99
C GLY A 110 -2.11 14.30 3.48
N THR A 111 -3.31 14.13 4.06
CA THR A 111 -4.08 15.23 4.67
C THR A 111 -3.68 15.54 6.12
N GLY A 112 -2.78 14.75 6.74
CA GLY A 112 -2.22 15.00 8.08
C GLY A 112 -2.90 14.25 9.23
N TYR A 113 -3.88 13.36 8.98
CA TYR A 113 -4.67 12.75 10.06
C TYR A 113 -3.86 11.81 10.96
N HIS A 114 -3.01 10.95 10.36
CA HIS A 114 -2.15 10.06 11.16
C HIS A 114 -1.04 10.82 11.88
N ALA A 115 -0.42 11.81 11.21
CA ALA A 115 0.53 12.72 11.85
C ALA A 115 -0.08 13.43 13.07
N ALA A 116 -1.37 13.79 12.99
CA ALA A 116 -2.09 14.39 14.11
C ALA A 116 -2.22 13.44 15.31
N TRP A 117 -2.50 12.15 15.09
CA TRP A 117 -2.52 11.17 16.18
C TRP A 117 -1.15 10.98 16.81
N LEU A 118 -0.10 10.87 15.98
CA LEU A 118 1.28 10.78 16.46
C LEU A 118 1.65 12.00 17.30
N ALA A 119 1.39 13.22 16.80
CA ALA A 119 1.69 14.46 17.50
C ALA A 119 0.87 14.63 18.79
N HIS A 120 -0.38 14.19 18.81
CA HIS A 120 -1.21 14.24 20.01
C HIS A 120 -0.67 13.30 21.11
N ARG A 121 -0.24 12.09 20.76
CA ARG A 121 0.25 11.09 21.71
C ARG A 121 1.69 11.35 22.16
N LEU A 122 2.58 11.65 21.22
CA LEU A 122 4.03 11.72 21.48
C LEU A 122 4.53 13.14 21.76
N GLY A 123 3.76 14.14 21.33
CA GLY A 123 4.18 15.54 21.29
C GLY A 123 4.73 15.94 19.91
N ALA A 124 4.60 17.23 19.61
CA ALA A 124 5.00 17.80 18.34
C ALA A 124 6.52 17.66 18.08
N ASP A 125 7.35 17.81 19.09
CA ASP A 125 8.82 17.73 19.00
C ASP A 125 9.34 16.33 18.66
N ARG A 126 8.54 15.30 18.92
CA ARG A 126 8.88 13.90 18.65
C ARG A 126 8.25 13.35 17.38
N THR A 127 7.43 14.16 16.71
CA THR A 127 6.73 13.77 15.48
C THR A 127 7.29 14.55 14.31
N THR A 128 7.80 13.83 13.32
CA THR A 128 8.21 14.37 12.02
C THR A 128 7.39 13.66 10.96
N THR A 129 6.91 14.39 9.95
CA THR A 129 6.18 13.82 8.81
C THR A 129 6.64 14.50 7.52
N ILE A 130 6.68 13.74 6.42
CA ILE A 130 7.15 14.23 5.13
C ILE A 130 6.14 13.93 4.03
N GLU A 131 5.86 14.93 3.17
CA GLU A 131 4.97 14.83 2.04
C GLU A 131 5.65 15.29 0.74
N THR A 132 5.55 14.47 -0.31
CA THR A 132 6.16 14.79 -1.60
C THR A 132 5.31 15.72 -2.46
N ASP A 133 3.99 15.74 -2.25
CA ASP A 133 3.08 16.61 -2.96
C ASP A 133 2.94 17.94 -2.23
N LYS A 134 3.41 19.03 -2.89
CA LYS A 134 3.38 20.38 -2.30
C LYS A 134 1.97 20.84 -1.93
N ALA A 135 0.95 20.48 -2.71
CA ALA A 135 -0.43 20.88 -2.42
C ALA A 135 -0.96 20.12 -1.19
N LEU A 136 -0.69 18.80 -1.10
CA LEU A 136 -1.05 18.01 0.08
C LEU A 136 -0.29 18.46 1.32
N HIS A 137 1.01 18.78 1.20
CA HIS A 137 1.79 19.36 2.28
C HIS A 137 1.13 20.64 2.85
N ASP A 138 0.70 21.56 1.98
CA ASP A 138 0.07 22.80 2.42
C ASP A 138 -1.29 22.54 3.07
N ILE A 139 -2.09 21.61 2.52
CA ILE A 139 -3.34 21.14 3.12
C ILE A 139 -3.10 20.53 4.50
N ALA A 140 -2.10 19.65 4.63
CA ALA A 140 -1.78 19.01 5.92
C ALA A 140 -1.34 20.04 6.97
N ARG A 141 -0.50 21.02 6.60
CA ARG A 141 -0.09 22.11 7.49
C ARG A 141 -1.31 22.85 8.04
N ASP A 142 -2.25 23.23 7.16
CA ASP A 142 -3.42 23.99 7.56
C ASP A 142 -4.40 23.16 8.39
N ASN A 143 -4.52 21.85 8.11
CA ASN A 143 -5.33 20.90 8.87
C ASN A 143 -4.76 20.71 10.30
N LEU A 144 -3.45 20.46 10.39
CA LEU A 144 -2.74 20.28 11.65
C LEU A 144 -2.84 21.55 12.51
N ALA A 145 -2.64 22.72 11.92
CA ALA A 145 -2.76 24.00 12.63
C ALA A 145 -4.20 24.20 13.14
N ARG A 146 -5.24 23.86 12.37
CA ARG A 146 -6.64 23.91 12.83
C ARG A 146 -6.90 22.96 14.00
N ALA A 147 -6.23 21.82 14.04
CA ALA A 147 -6.30 20.89 15.17
C ALA A 147 -5.42 21.30 16.36
N GLY A 148 -4.70 22.44 16.30
CA GLY A 148 -3.79 22.91 17.35
C GLY A 148 -2.53 22.08 17.49
N LEU A 149 -2.14 21.34 16.43
CA LEU A 149 -1.00 20.42 16.43
C LEU A 149 0.08 20.94 15.45
N HIS A 150 1.33 20.92 15.88
CA HIS A 150 2.44 21.49 15.09
C HIS A 150 3.65 20.55 15.05
N PRO A 151 3.50 19.30 14.53
CA PRO A 151 4.66 18.44 14.29
C PRO A 151 5.59 19.06 13.25
N HIS A 152 6.82 18.55 13.18
CA HIS A 152 7.69 18.95 12.09
C HIS A 152 7.16 18.35 10.78
N LEU A 153 6.73 19.23 9.87
CA LEU A 153 6.20 18.86 8.55
C LEU A 153 7.19 19.29 7.47
N GLU A 154 7.74 18.33 6.73
CA GLU A 154 8.69 18.53 5.63
C GLU A 154 8.00 18.36 4.28
N CYS A 155 8.41 19.16 3.29
CA CYS A 155 7.98 19.00 1.90
C CYS A 155 9.14 18.44 1.08
N GLY A 156 9.06 17.16 0.70
CA GLY A 156 10.17 16.52 0.01
C GLY A 156 9.93 15.06 -0.35
N ASP A 157 10.95 14.43 -0.93
CA ASP A 157 10.94 13.02 -1.27
C ASP A 157 11.13 12.15 0.00
N GLY A 158 10.05 11.51 0.44
CA GLY A 158 10.08 10.60 1.58
C GLY A 158 11.02 9.42 1.44
N LEU A 159 11.43 9.04 0.22
CA LEU A 159 12.42 7.97 0.03
C LEU A 159 13.81 8.39 0.52
N THR A 160 14.10 9.67 0.60
CA THR A 160 15.34 10.18 1.20
C THR A 160 15.24 10.38 2.72
N GLY A 161 14.06 10.18 3.30
CA GLY A 161 13.77 10.54 4.68
C GLY A 161 13.87 12.05 4.91
N VAL A 162 14.31 12.47 6.09
CA VAL A 162 14.53 13.88 6.44
C VAL A 162 16.00 14.07 6.88
N PRO A 163 16.92 14.31 5.92
CA PRO A 163 18.33 14.48 6.23
C PRO A 163 18.58 15.63 7.22
N GLY A 164 19.53 15.44 8.13
CA GLY A 164 19.90 16.47 9.11
C GLY A 164 19.05 16.49 10.38
N ARG A 165 17.97 15.69 10.47
CA ARG A 165 17.29 15.46 11.75
C ARG A 165 17.93 14.31 12.52
N ALA A 166 17.69 14.29 13.84
CA ALA A 166 18.14 13.20 14.70
C ALA A 166 17.55 11.85 14.24
N ARG A 167 18.22 10.76 14.60
CA ARG A 167 17.72 9.42 14.33
C ARG A 167 16.38 9.18 14.99
N PHE A 168 15.51 8.46 14.27
CA PHE A 168 14.17 8.12 14.72
C PHE A 168 14.14 6.73 15.36
N ASP A 169 13.33 6.57 16.41
CA ASP A 169 13.06 5.27 17.01
C ASP A 169 12.16 4.43 16.10
N ARG A 170 11.26 5.13 15.39
CA ARG A 170 10.35 4.50 14.41
C ARG A 170 10.31 5.30 13.10
N ILE A 171 10.39 4.58 11.99
CA ILE A 171 9.99 5.09 10.68
C ILE A 171 8.76 4.32 10.23
N ILE A 172 7.68 5.03 9.94
CA ILE A 172 6.40 4.45 9.51
C ILE A 172 6.05 5.03 8.14
N ALA A 173 6.03 4.21 7.09
CA ALA A 173 5.59 4.66 5.79
C ALA A 173 4.10 4.36 5.60
N THR A 174 3.32 5.38 5.25
CA THR A 174 1.89 5.27 4.89
C THR A 174 1.69 5.17 3.38
N CYS A 175 2.72 4.71 2.68
CA CYS A 175 2.71 4.39 1.26
C CYS A 175 3.45 3.07 1.02
N THR A 176 3.08 2.37 -0.05
CA THR A 176 3.73 1.12 -0.45
C THR A 176 5.05 1.40 -1.14
N VAL A 177 6.09 0.67 -0.77
CA VAL A 177 7.39 0.68 -1.47
C VAL A 177 7.74 -0.71 -1.97
N ARG A 178 8.47 -0.77 -3.09
CA ARG A 178 9.07 -2.00 -3.62
C ARG A 178 10.46 -2.19 -3.05
N ASP A 179 11.24 -1.13 -3.09
CA ASP A 179 12.61 -1.09 -2.60
C ASP A 179 12.65 -0.18 -1.37
N ILE A 180 12.95 -0.76 -0.21
CA ILE A 180 13.04 -0.01 1.05
C ILE A 180 14.33 0.81 1.00
N PRO A 181 14.25 2.16 1.09
CA PRO A 181 15.43 3.01 0.96
C PRO A 181 16.44 2.79 2.09
N TYR A 182 17.73 2.69 1.77
CA TYR A 182 18.78 2.60 2.78
C TYR A 182 18.87 3.87 3.65
N ALA A 183 18.47 5.03 3.12
CA ALA A 183 18.33 6.26 3.88
C ALA A 183 17.43 6.13 5.13
N TRP A 184 16.42 5.25 5.07
CA TRP A 184 15.60 4.97 6.25
C TRP A 184 16.38 4.16 7.30
N VAL A 185 17.28 3.26 6.86
CA VAL A 185 18.15 2.49 7.76
C VAL A 185 19.11 3.42 8.48
N GLU A 186 19.75 4.34 7.76
CA GLU A 186 20.67 5.34 8.31
C GLU A 186 20.02 6.27 9.33
N GLN A 187 18.76 6.65 9.07
CA GLN A 187 18.00 7.57 9.91
C GLN A 187 17.25 6.89 11.05
N THR A 188 17.28 5.58 11.14
CA THR A 188 16.69 4.81 12.25
C THR A 188 17.74 4.59 13.35
N ALA A 189 17.36 4.77 14.59
CA ALA A 189 18.21 4.50 15.76
C ALA A 189 18.55 3.00 15.85
N PRO A 190 19.72 2.60 16.37
CA PRO A 190 20.03 1.20 16.65
C PRO A 190 18.96 0.55 17.55
N GLY A 191 18.37 -0.55 17.10
CA GLY A 191 17.23 -1.19 17.74
C GLY A 191 15.86 -0.60 17.37
N GLY A 192 15.85 0.48 16.59
CA GLY A 192 14.63 1.09 16.08
C GLY A 192 13.95 0.24 15.00
N THR A 193 12.72 0.62 14.66
CA THR A 193 11.86 -0.14 13.74
C THR A 193 11.50 0.68 12.52
N ILE A 194 11.56 0.05 11.35
CA ILE A 194 10.97 0.54 10.10
C ILE A 194 9.74 -0.32 9.82
N LEU A 195 8.57 0.29 9.70
CA LEU A 195 7.33 -0.36 9.28
C LEU A 195 6.84 0.26 7.98
N THR A 196 6.67 -0.55 6.95
CA THR A 196 6.20 -0.07 5.65
C THR A 196 5.30 -1.09 4.96
N PRO A 197 4.24 -0.66 4.28
CA PRO A 197 3.62 -1.46 3.23
C PRO A 197 4.67 -1.76 2.16
N TRP A 198 4.76 -3.03 1.79
CA TRP A 198 5.73 -3.53 0.81
C TRP A 198 5.01 -4.33 -0.28
N GLY A 199 5.52 -4.22 -1.49
CA GLY A 199 4.96 -4.97 -2.61
C GLY A 199 5.89 -5.01 -3.81
N SER A 200 5.44 -5.74 -4.84
CA SER A 200 5.99 -5.75 -6.20
C SER A 200 4.86 -5.45 -7.18
N SER A 201 5.16 -5.34 -8.47
CA SER A 201 4.11 -5.22 -9.49
C SER A 201 3.17 -6.43 -9.48
N PHE A 202 3.66 -7.60 -9.10
CA PHE A 202 2.89 -8.85 -9.02
C PHE A 202 2.11 -9.00 -7.70
N HIS A 203 2.73 -8.65 -6.56
CA HIS A 203 2.14 -8.75 -5.22
C HIS A 203 2.21 -7.39 -4.53
N SER A 204 1.07 -6.79 -4.23
CA SER A 204 1.00 -5.39 -3.82
C SER A 204 0.86 -5.15 -2.31
N TYR A 205 0.62 -6.19 -1.48
CA TYR A 205 0.14 -5.94 -0.12
C TYR A 205 0.74 -6.87 0.93
N SER A 206 1.85 -6.45 1.53
CA SER A 206 2.37 -6.99 2.79
C SER A 206 2.92 -5.85 3.64
N PHE A 207 2.84 -5.94 4.96
CA PHE A 207 3.74 -5.15 5.81
C PHE A 207 5.13 -5.77 5.80
N ALA A 208 6.15 -4.93 5.76
CA ALA A 208 7.51 -5.27 6.12
C ALA A 208 7.85 -4.53 7.43
N ALA A 209 8.10 -5.30 8.50
CA ALA A 209 8.51 -4.76 9.79
C ALA A 209 9.97 -5.16 10.04
N LEU A 210 10.87 -4.16 10.05
CA LEU A 210 12.30 -4.38 10.13
C LEU A 210 12.87 -3.74 11.39
N THR A 211 13.85 -4.41 12.00
CA THR A 211 14.66 -3.83 13.09
C THR A 211 16.04 -3.46 12.56
N VAL A 212 16.50 -2.27 12.91
CA VAL A 212 17.83 -1.76 12.51
C VAL A 212 18.89 -2.13 13.54
N ARG A 213 19.95 -2.78 13.08
CA ARG A 213 21.16 -3.10 13.87
C ARG A 213 22.39 -3.12 12.96
N ASP A 214 23.48 -2.58 13.43
CA ASP A 214 24.80 -2.66 12.77
C ASP A 214 24.76 -2.23 11.29
N GLY A 215 24.07 -1.11 10.99
CA GLY A 215 23.98 -0.56 9.63
C GLY A 215 23.11 -1.37 8.67
N ARG A 216 22.29 -2.29 9.16
CA ARG A 216 21.33 -3.07 8.34
C ARG A 216 19.96 -3.09 8.99
N ALA A 217 18.92 -3.26 8.20
CA ALA A 217 17.58 -3.54 8.68
C ALA A 217 17.15 -4.95 8.30
N THR A 218 16.63 -5.72 9.25
CA THR A 218 16.16 -7.08 8.99
C THR A 218 14.75 -7.25 9.55
N GLY A 219 13.90 -7.96 8.82
CA GLY A 219 12.53 -8.15 9.24
C GLY A 219 11.80 -9.27 8.51
N ARG A 220 10.47 -9.27 8.66
CA ARG A 220 9.56 -10.25 8.07
C ARG A 220 8.33 -9.56 7.51
N PHE A 221 7.56 -10.33 6.74
CA PHE A 221 6.34 -9.87 6.12
C PHE A 221 5.10 -10.36 6.87
N SER A 222 4.08 -9.49 6.95
CA SER A 222 2.80 -9.80 7.59
C SER A 222 1.65 -9.01 6.96
N GLY A 223 0.43 -9.19 7.45
CA GLY A 223 -0.73 -8.36 7.13
C GLY A 223 -1.07 -8.26 5.65
N ARG A 224 -2.05 -7.44 5.33
CA ARG A 224 -2.48 -7.12 3.95
C ARG A 224 -2.81 -5.62 3.83
N PRO A 225 -1.85 -4.73 4.06
CA PRO A 225 -2.07 -3.30 3.99
C PRO A 225 -2.26 -2.85 2.55
N ALA A 226 -3.42 -2.33 2.22
CA ALA A 226 -3.67 -1.74 0.91
C ALA A 226 -3.40 -0.24 0.95
N PHE A 227 -2.17 0.15 0.70
CA PHE A 227 -1.76 1.55 0.57
C PHE A 227 -1.41 1.89 -0.88
N MET A 228 -1.56 3.17 -1.21
CA MET A 228 -1.06 3.71 -2.47
C MET A 228 0.46 3.63 -2.52
N TRP A 229 1.00 3.50 -3.73
CA TRP A 229 2.45 3.44 -3.94
C TRP A 229 3.12 4.79 -3.70
N ALA A 230 4.31 4.74 -3.13
CA ALA A 230 5.22 5.88 -3.20
C ALA A 230 5.39 6.31 -4.66
N ARG A 231 5.23 7.61 -4.93
CA ARG A 231 5.13 8.16 -6.29
C ARG A 231 6.28 7.73 -7.19
N GLN A 232 7.50 7.73 -6.65
CA GLN A 232 8.73 7.39 -7.37
C GLN A 232 8.90 5.89 -7.64
N GLN A 233 8.14 5.04 -6.94
CA GLN A 233 8.20 3.58 -7.10
C GLN A 233 6.89 2.98 -7.65
N ARG A 234 5.95 3.83 -8.00
CA ARG A 234 4.67 3.43 -8.57
C ARG A 234 4.88 2.92 -10.00
N ARG A 235 4.33 1.73 -10.29
CA ARG A 235 4.31 1.21 -11.65
C ARG A 235 3.41 2.07 -12.56
N SER A 236 3.61 1.98 -13.85
CA SER A 236 2.67 2.53 -14.83
C SER A 236 1.35 1.77 -14.76
N TYR A 237 0.26 2.52 -14.63
CA TYR A 237 -1.10 2.00 -14.79
C TYR A 237 -1.55 2.20 -16.23
N GLY A 238 -2.40 1.32 -16.73
CA GLY A 238 -2.93 1.40 -18.08
C GLY A 238 -4.08 0.41 -18.29
N ARG A 239 -4.57 0.38 -19.51
CA ARG A 239 -5.61 -0.54 -19.98
C ARG A 239 -4.96 -1.67 -20.74
N ILE A 240 -5.62 -2.81 -20.90
CA ILE A 240 -5.13 -3.96 -21.69
C ILE A 240 -4.59 -3.51 -23.06
N ARG A 241 -5.30 -2.62 -23.73
CA ARG A 241 -4.91 -2.04 -25.03
C ARG A 241 -3.57 -1.29 -25.04
N ASP A 242 -3.00 -0.97 -23.90
CA ASP A 242 -1.70 -0.31 -23.82
C ASP A 242 -0.55 -1.31 -23.89
N TRP A 243 -0.84 -2.62 -23.80
CA TRP A 243 0.09 -3.75 -23.92
C TRP A 243 -0.26 -4.69 -25.05
N TYR A 244 -1.55 -4.94 -25.27
CA TYR A 244 -2.06 -5.87 -26.29
C TYR A 244 -2.71 -5.08 -27.43
N HIS A 245 -2.16 -5.25 -28.64
CA HIS A 245 -2.63 -4.57 -29.87
C HIS A 245 -3.11 -5.56 -30.94
N GLY A 246 -3.41 -6.82 -30.54
CA GLY A 246 -3.86 -7.87 -31.44
C GLY A 246 -2.73 -8.71 -32.05
N GLU A 247 -1.54 -8.67 -31.43
CA GLU A 247 -0.44 -9.54 -31.83
C GLU A 247 -0.79 -11.01 -31.54
N GLU A 248 -0.42 -11.91 -32.47
CA GLU A 248 -0.50 -13.34 -32.22
C GLU A 248 0.61 -13.78 -31.26
N GLY A 249 0.25 -14.58 -30.27
CA GLY A 249 1.17 -15.20 -29.33
C GLY A 249 1.44 -16.68 -29.65
N GLU A 250 2.43 -17.22 -28.99
CA GLU A 250 2.66 -18.66 -29.01
C GLU A 250 1.68 -19.35 -28.07
N ARG A 251 0.94 -20.34 -28.59
CA ARG A 251 -0.08 -21.09 -27.87
C ARG A 251 0.48 -22.34 -27.24
N ALA A 252 0.07 -22.62 -26.03
CA ALA A 252 0.41 -23.81 -25.26
C ALA A 252 -0.73 -24.15 -24.28
N THR A 253 -0.48 -25.06 -23.37
CA THR A 253 -1.42 -25.38 -22.28
C THR A 253 -0.70 -25.45 -20.94
N THR A 254 -1.46 -25.23 -19.87
CA THR A 254 -0.99 -25.35 -18.49
C THR A 254 -1.94 -26.20 -17.66
N THR A 255 -1.44 -26.84 -16.61
CA THR A 255 -2.24 -27.48 -15.57
C THR A 255 -2.34 -26.63 -14.30
N LEU A 256 -1.64 -25.50 -14.23
CA LEU A 256 -1.75 -24.57 -13.12
C LEU A 256 -3.05 -23.77 -13.24
N ASP A 257 -3.96 -23.92 -12.29
CA ASP A 257 -5.15 -23.06 -12.19
C ASP A 257 -4.71 -21.62 -11.97
N PRO A 258 -5.00 -20.67 -12.89
CA PRO A 258 -4.57 -19.28 -12.74
C PRO A 258 -5.16 -18.60 -11.51
N ARG A 259 -6.31 -19.06 -10.99
CA ARG A 259 -6.92 -18.51 -9.78
C ARG A 259 -6.16 -18.87 -8.50
N ALA A 260 -5.34 -19.93 -8.52
CA ALA A 260 -4.52 -20.31 -7.37
C ALA A 260 -3.65 -19.13 -6.85
N LEU A 261 -3.26 -18.22 -7.75
CA LEU A 261 -2.50 -17.01 -7.41
C LEU A 261 -3.37 -15.90 -6.83
N GLU A 262 -4.67 -15.88 -7.12
CA GLU A 262 -5.62 -14.91 -6.55
C GLU A 262 -6.16 -15.39 -5.20
N GLU A 263 -6.35 -16.70 -5.05
CA GLU A 263 -6.91 -17.33 -3.86
C GLU A 263 -5.87 -17.47 -2.72
N ASP A 264 -4.59 -17.74 -3.08
CA ASP A 264 -3.52 -17.88 -2.09
C ASP A 264 -2.55 -16.68 -2.10
N PRO A 265 -2.65 -15.77 -1.10
CA PRO A 265 -1.76 -14.63 -0.99
C PRO A 265 -0.31 -15.01 -0.69
N HIS A 266 -0.03 -16.21 -0.22
CA HIS A 266 1.34 -16.68 0.02
C HIS A 266 1.99 -17.16 -1.28
N ALA A 267 1.22 -17.87 -2.13
CA ALA A 267 1.64 -18.20 -3.50
C ALA A 267 1.92 -16.94 -4.31
N ARG A 268 0.98 -15.99 -4.30
CA ARG A 268 1.12 -14.72 -5.01
C ARG A 268 2.35 -13.93 -4.55
N PHE A 269 2.62 -13.90 -3.25
CA PHE A 269 3.82 -13.28 -2.67
C PHE A 269 5.10 -13.96 -3.20
N ALA A 270 5.19 -15.28 -3.09
CA ALA A 270 6.38 -16.04 -3.47
C ALA A 270 6.67 -15.94 -4.98
N VAL A 271 5.62 -16.05 -5.82
CA VAL A 271 5.73 -15.83 -7.26
C VAL A 271 6.19 -14.41 -7.56
N GLY A 272 5.62 -13.40 -6.88
CA GLY A 272 5.98 -11.99 -7.05
C GLY A 272 7.41 -11.62 -6.64
N LEU A 273 8.09 -12.45 -5.84
CA LEU A 273 9.52 -12.28 -5.55
C LEU A 273 10.40 -12.64 -6.77
N ARG A 274 9.93 -13.50 -7.65
CA ARG A 274 10.68 -14.02 -8.80
C ARG A 274 10.24 -13.40 -10.11
N VAL A 275 8.93 -13.26 -10.31
CA VAL A 275 8.32 -12.63 -11.49
C VAL A 275 8.30 -11.11 -11.26
N ARG A 276 9.48 -10.49 -11.40
CA ARG A 276 9.64 -9.05 -11.19
C ARG A 276 9.15 -8.26 -12.40
N ASP A 277 8.71 -7.04 -12.15
CA ASP A 277 8.33 -6.07 -13.19
C ASP A 277 7.26 -6.64 -14.13
N ALA A 278 6.35 -7.44 -13.58
CA ALA A 278 5.16 -7.94 -14.26
C ALA A 278 3.97 -7.95 -13.28
N TRP A 279 2.77 -7.82 -13.81
CA TRP A 279 1.57 -7.74 -13.00
C TRP A 279 0.41 -8.51 -13.62
N PRO A 280 -0.41 -9.18 -12.78
CA PRO A 280 -1.56 -9.92 -13.22
C PRO A 280 -2.84 -9.08 -13.23
N LEU A 281 -3.79 -9.49 -14.06
CA LEU A 281 -5.14 -8.98 -14.10
C LEU A 281 -6.12 -10.12 -14.42
N LEU A 282 -7.02 -10.44 -13.52
CA LEU A 282 -8.10 -11.40 -13.77
C LEU A 282 -9.31 -10.65 -14.36
N CYS A 283 -9.73 -11.03 -15.54
CA CYS A 283 -10.90 -10.50 -16.25
C CYS A 283 -12.00 -11.57 -16.32
N PRO A 284 -13.08 -11.44 -15.53
CA PRO A 284 -14.25 -12.31 -15.68
C PRO A 284 -14.87 -12.19 -17.08
N ALA A 285 -15.50 -13.24 -17.57
CA ALA A 285 -16.28 -13.21 -18.80
C ALA A 285 -17.52 -12.31 -18.64
N ASP A 286 -17.92 -11.66 -19.73
CA ASP A 286 -19.06 -10.71 -19.73
C ASP A 286 -20.43 -11.39 -19.88
N ASP A 287 -20.44 -12.72 -20.12
CA ASP A 287 -21.67 -13.49 -20.39
C ASP A 287 -22.34 -14.08 -19.13
N GLY A 288 -21.79 -13.79 -17.96
CA GLY A 288 -22.28 -14.28 -16.66
C GLY A 288 -21.88 -15.71 -16.33
N SER A 289 -20.99 -16.33 -17.13
CA SER A 289 -20.31 -17.58 -16.78
C SER A 289 -19.27 -17.34 -15.69
N ASP A 290 -18.79 -18.42 -15.05
CA ASP A 290 -17.64 -18.36 -14.14
C ASP A 290 -16.28 -18.44 -14.89
N GLU A 291 -16.28 -18.26 -16.23
CA GLU A 291 -15.06 -18.23 -17.03
C GLU A 291 -14.33 -16.91 -16.84
N ALA A 292 -13.01 -16.93 -17.04
CA ALA A 292 -12.18 -15.73 -16.91
C ALA A 292 -10.88 -15.87 -17.73
N THR A 293 -10.36 -14.74 -18.18
CA THR A 293 -9.01 -14.64 -18.74
C THR A 293 -8.07 -14.04 -17.68
N TYR A 294 -7.02 -14.75 -17.37
CA TYR A 294 -5.93 -14.26 -16.52
C TYR A 294 -4.83 -13.68 -17.40
N TRP A 295 -4.69 -12.38 -17.35
CA TRP A 295 -3.68 -11.63 -18.07
C TRP A 295 -2.42 -11.43 -17.23
N LEU A 296 -1.27 -11.45 -17.90
CA LEU A 296 0.01 -10.99 -17.36
C LEU A 296 0.59 -9.95 -18.31
N PHE A 297 1.14 -8.87 -17.73
CA PHE A 297 1.79 -7.80 -18.48
C PHE A 297 3.12 -7.46 -17.82
N ASP A 298 4.16 -7.20 -18.61
CA ASP A 298 5.40 -6.64 -18.06
C ASP A 298 5.34 -5.12 -17.96
N ASP A 299 6.13 -4.54 -17.05
CA ASP A 299 6.18 -3.09 -16.85
C ASP A 299 6.81 -2.36 -18.06
N ALA A 300 7.57 -3.09 -18.90
CA ALA A 300 8.22 -2.57 -20.11
C ALA A 300 7.26 -2.45 -21.32
N ARG A 301 6.03 -2.97 -21.22
CA ARG A 301 5.04 -3.03 -22.30
C ARG A 301 5.53 -3.79 -23.54
N SER A 302 6.31 -4.83 -23.34
CA SER A 302 6.93 -5.62 -24.40
C SER A 302 6.49 -7.09 -24.43
N SER A 303 5.89 -7.56 -23.35
CA SER A 303 5.44 -8.95 -23.21
C SER A 303 4.10 -9.01 -22.52
N TRP A 304 3.27 -9.94 -22.97
CA TRP A 304 2.01 -10.30 -22.33
C TRP A 304 1.81 -11.81 -22.35
N ALA A 305 0.97 -12.31 -21.46
CA ALA A 305 0.47 -13.66 -21.49
C ALA A 305 -1.00 -13.71 -21.10
N THR A 306 -1.73 -14.71 -21.60
CA THR A 306 -3.08 -15.06 -21.16
C THR A 306 -3.17 -16.50 -20.73
N VAL A 307 -4.07 -16.76 -19.78
CA VAL A 307 -4.52 -18.11 -19.43
C VAL A 307 -6.05 -18.09 -19.37
N GLU A 308 -6.66 -18.94 -20.17
CA GLU A 308 -8.11 -19.04 -20.24
C GLU A 308 -8.62 -20.01 -19.17
N TYR A 309 -9.22 -19.43 -18.12
CA TYR A 309 -9.85 -20.21 -17.07
C TYR A 309 -11.27 -20.63 -17.48
N VAL A 310 -11.52 -21.93 -17.47
CA VAL A 310 -12.84 -22.53 -17.68
C VAL A 310 -13.16 -23.46 -16.50
N PRO A 311 -14.29 -23.26 -15.80
CA PRO A 311 -14.66 -24.09 -14.64
C PRO A 311 -14.67 -25.59 -14.96
N GLY A 312 -14.11 -26.40 -14.04
CA GLY A 312 -14.10 -27.86 -14.17
C GLY A 312 -13.07 -28.42 -15.15
N ARG A 313 -12.27 -27.60 -15.83
CA ARG A 313 -11.13 -28.07 -16.61
C ARG A 313 -9.90 -28.27 -15.74
N ALA A 314 -9.09 -29.27 -16.09
CA ALA A 314 -7.78 -29.54 -15.47
C ALA A 314 -6.61 -29.06 -16.34
N VAL A 315 -6.90 -28.57 -17.52
CA VAL A 315 -5.91 -28.06 -18.49
C VAL A 315 -6.48 -26.77 -19.09
N TYR A 316 -5.70 -25.73 -19.08
CA TYR A 316 -6.06 -24.38 -19.52
C TYR A 316 -5.23 -23.99 -20.74
N GLU A 317 -5.82 -23.27 -21.67
CA GLU A 317 -5.12 -22.72 -22.82
C GLU A 317 -4.32 -21.49 -22.40
N THR A 318 -3.10 -21.35 -22.94
CA THR A 318 -2.23 -20.21 -22.74
C THR A 318 -1.79 -19.61 -24.05
N GLU A 319 -1.64 -18.30 -24.08
CA GLU A 319 -1.03 -17.58 -25.19
C GLU A 319 -0.03 -16.56 -24.65
N GLN A 320 1.18 -16.49 -25.23
CA GLN A 320 2.24 -15.61 -24.73
C GLN A 320 2.95 -14.92 -25.90
N HIS A 321 3.23 -13.62 -25.74
CA HIS A 321 3.92 -12.79 -26.72
C HIS A 321 5.06 -12.00 -26.08
N GLY A 322 6.09 -11.71 -26.90
CA GLY A 322 7.21 -10.86 -26.52
C GLY A 322 8.43 -11.61 -26.01
N PRO A 323 9.47 -10.87 -25.61
CA PRO A 323 10.76 -11.46 -25.20
C PRO A 323 10.70 -12.22 -23.89
N ARG A 324 9.74 -11.92 -23.00
CA ARG A 324 9.52 -12.65 -21.76
C ARG A 324 8.39 -13.65 -21.90
N ARG A 325 8.62 -14.84 -21.40
CA ARG A 325 7.62 -15.90 -21.29
C ARG A 325 6.97 -15.82 -19.91
N LEU A 326 6.07 -14.84 -19.73
CA LEU A 326 5.56 -14.47 -18.40
C LEU A 326 4.85 -15.61 -17.67
N TRP A 327 4.07 -16.44 -18.41
CA TRP A 327 3.40 -17.57 -17.77
C TRP A 327 4.38 -18.69 -17.40
N ASP A 328 5.39 -18.95 -18.23
CA ASP A 328 6.43 -19.94 -17.90
C ASP A 328 7.22 -19.51 -16.66
N GLU A 329 7.50 -18.20 -16.51
CA GLU A 329 8.11 -17.65 -15.30
C GLU A 329 7.22 -17.87 -14.07
N VAL A 330 5.91 -17.63 -14.18
CA VAL A 330 4.92 -17.85 -13.13
C VAL A 330 4.84 -19.33 -12.73
N GLU A 331 4.69 -20.24 -13.71
CA GLU A 331 4.66 -21.67 -13.45
C GLU A 331 5.92 -22.18 -12.75
N SER A 332 7.09 -21.73 -13.23
CA SER A 332 8.36 -22.08 -12.62
C SER A 332 8.44 -21.61 -11.18
N ALA A 333 8.08 -20.36 -10.92
CA ALA A 333 8.08 -19.78 -9.57
C ALA A 333 7.08 -20.49 -8.64
N TYR A 334 5.88 -20.80 -9.13
CA TYR A 334 4.86 -21.52 -8.36
C TYR A 334 5.29 -22.96 -8.04
N ARG A 335 5.88 -23.66 -9.01
CA ARG A 335 6.43 -25.03 -8.83
C ARG A 335 7.53 -25.04 -7.77
N ASP A 336 8.44 -24.08 -7.81
CA ASP A 336 9.52 -23.95 -6.82
C ASP A 336 8.97 -23.68 -5.42
N TRP A 337 7.95 -22.82 -5.31
CA TRP A 337 7.30 -22.53 -4.03
C TRP A 337 6.59 -23.75 -3.47
N THR A 338 5.81 -24.49 -4.29
CA THR A 338 5.14 -25.74 -3.86
C THR A 338 6.14 -26.83 -3.52
N GLY A 339 7.25 -26.95 -4.30
CA GLY A 339 8.34 -27.89 -4.02
C GLY A 339 9.05 -27.63 -2.68
N GLN A 340 8.99 -26.40 -2.16
CA GLN A 340 9.47 -26.01 -0.83
C GLN A 340 8.41 -26.21 0.29
N GLY A 341 7.26 -26.82 -0.03
CA GLY A 341 6.15 -27.05 0.90
C GLY A 341 5.23 -25.87 1.08
N GLY A 342 5.18 -24.92 0.13
CA GLY A 342 4.25 -23.79 0.14
C GLY A 342 4.44 -22.85 1.34
N PRO A 343 5.65 -22.33 1.61
CA PRO A 343 5.89 -21.53 2.80
C PRO A 343 5.08 -20.25 2.81
N SER A 344 4.49 -19.93 3.96
CA SER A 344 3.78 -18.66 4.17
C SER A 344 4.76 -17.47 4.14
N ARG A 345 4.27 -16.31 3.73
CA ARG A 345 5.12 -15.11 3.55
C ARG A 345 5.82 -14.64 4.81
N ASP A 346 5.28 -14.90 5.98
CA ASP A 346 5.90 -14.58 7.28
C ASP A 346 7.16 -15.43 7.57
N ARG A 347 7.38 -16.50 6.81
CA ARG A 347 8.61 -17.30 6.86
C ARG A 347 9.77 -16.59 6.15
N TYR A 348 9.48 -15.74 5.17
CA TYR A 348 10.50 -15.01 4.43
C TYR A 348 11.08 -13.87 5.26
N ARG A 349 12.39 -13.69 5.14
CA ARG A 349 13.15 -12.61 5.78
C ARG A 349 13.55 -11.59 4.71
N ILE A 350 13.32 -10.31 5.00
CA ILE A 350 13.88 -9.21 4.24
C ILE A 350 15.10 -8.63 4.97
N THR A 351 16.14 -8.33 4.22
CA THR A 351 17.35 -7.64 4.71
C THR A 351 17.64 -6.47 3.79
N VAL A 352 17.86 -5.29 4.37
CA VAL A 352 18.22 -4.05 3.67
C VAL A 352 19.60 -3.62 4.14
N THR A 353 20.50 -3.42 3.19
CA THR A 353 21.87 -2.93 3.39
C THR A 353 22.16 -1.79 2.42
N GLU A 354 23.33 -1.18 2.50
CA GLU A 354 23.79 -0.18 1.53
C GLU A 354 23.81 -0.72 0.09
N ASP A 355 24.10 -2.01 -0.10
CA ASP A 355 24.14 -2.68 -1.41
C ASP A 355 22.75 -2.99 -1.98
N GLY A 356 21.67 -2.76 -1.22
CA GLY A 356 20.29 -3.01 -1.61
C GLY A 356 19.53 -3.95 -0.66
N GLN A 357 18.39 -4.48 -1.15
CA GLN A 357 17.56 -5.40 -0.38
C GLN A 357 17.59 -6.81 -0.94
N THR A 358 17.51 -7.79 -0.04
CA THR A 358 17.35 -9.21 -0.35
C THR A 358 16.20 -9.82 0.42
N VAL A 359 15.51 -10.78 -0.21
CA VAL A 359 14.45 -11.58 0.44
C VAL A 359 14.85 -13.05 0.33
N SER A 360 14.84 -13.74 1.46
CA SER A 360 15.19 -15.16 1.57
C SER A 360 14.21 -15.89 2.49
N LEU A 361 14.08 -17.20 2.35
CA LEU A 361 13.29 -18.05 3.21
C LEU A 361 13.99 -18.34 4.53
#